data_5b7e00c79f0d7f985007e73a7c65430a
#
_entry.id   5b7e00c79f0d7f985007e73a7c65430a
#
_cell.length_a   1.000
_cell.length_b   1.000
_cell.length_c   1.000
_cell.angle_alpha   90.00
_cell.angle_beta   90.00
_cell.angle_gamma   90.00
#
_symmetry.space_group_name_H-M   'P 1'
#
loop_
_entity.id
_entity.type
_entity.pdbx_description
1 polymer ?
#
loop_
_entity_poly.entity_id
_entity_poly.type
_entity_poly.pdbx_seq_one_letter_code
_entity_poly.pdbx_strand_id
1 'polypeptide(L)'
;MKKILNMSLLFLTLINLGACQKQDINLEPNIIKDQYRTYYEIFVGAFSDGNGDGLGDFKGLYNRLDYLNDGNPNKGKDLGIDGIWLMPIMQANSYHKYDVMDYCSIDKDYGTMEDFDKFLNEANKRGINVIIDLVINHTSNLHPWFKEATNAILEADYNNKYVNYYSIVKEEEKETNKKYYEIGSSGYYYEGNFSPVMPELNMDNKDVKEEIKEIIKFWLDKGVGGFRLDAAKFVYLDDTKRNVEFWNWFMDEVRKIKKDAYVVGEVWNASTVIEEYYQAINCFDFDMSQNGGKIAYTANGNISVNEYVEYLNEYRNIIEKSNPNAILNPFISNHDMNRAAGYLKDEKMKVAANLYMLSSGNPFIYYGEEIGMKGSRGISDNTDANRRLAMLWGDRDKVKDPEGTTYDSSLQTNGTVKSQLRKKDSLLKHYQKLIKVRNANPEIARGKYTPINFEDQFYFGGYLSTYNDSTIGIFHNTSKEEITIDLSKYTTYQFEKLRSFIGENEAKLNGQILTIEPYTSVVLK
;
A
#
# COMPACT_ATOMS: atom_id res chain seq x y z
N MET A 1 15.56 -62.66 -70.28
CA MET A 1 15.81 -62.48 -68.86
C MET A 1 15.61 -61.03 -68.56
N LYS A 2 14.39 -60.61 -68.17
CA LYS A 2 14.09 -59.24 -67.82
C LYS A 2 13.98 -59.12 -66.28
N LYS A 3 14.84 -58.29 -65.68
CA LYS A 3 14.74 -57.94 -64.25
C LYS A 3 13.68 -56.94 -64.04
N ILE A 4 12.72 -57.28 -63.19
CA ILE A 4 11.65 -56.38 -62.72
C ILE A 4 12.22 -55.61 -61.51
N LEU A 5 12.21 -54.28 -61.62
CA LEU A 5 12.65 -53.36 -60.54
C LEU A 5 11.42 -52.98 -59.73
N ASN A 6 11.31 -53.48 -58.52
CA ASN A 6 10.27 -53.03 -57.57
C ASN A 6 10.68 -51.70 -56.95
N MET A 7 9.94 -50.65 -57.23
CA MET A 7 10.08 -49.33 -56.65
C MET A 7 9.08 -49.24 -55.48
N SER A 8 9.61 -49.39 -54.26
CA SER A 8 8.84 -49.15 -53.02
C SER A 8 8.75 -47.66 -52.76
N LEU A 9 7.56 -47.10 -52.84
CA LEU A 9 7.27 -45.71 -52.49
C LEU A 9 7.18 -45.59 -50.97
N LEU A 10 8.20 -44.97 -50.34
CA LEU A 10 8.23 -44.68 -48.93
C LEU A 10 7.44 -43.35 -48.70
N PHE A 11 6.23 -43.46 -48.14
CA PHE A 11 5.50 -42.28 -47.64
C PHE A 11 6.16 -41.82 -46.33
N LEU A 12 6.94 -40.75 -46.36
CA LEU A 12 7.38 -40.02 -45.16
C LEU A 12 6.16 -39.16 -44.68
N THR A 13 5.49 -39.62 -43.69
CA THR A 13 4.61 -38.77 -42.86
C THR A 13 5.47 -37.86 -42.00
N LEU A 14 5.59 -36.61 -42.40
CA LEU A 14 6.10 -35.54 -41.53
C LEU A 14 5.14 -35.33 -40.36
N ILE A 15 5.44 -35.96 -39.25
CA ILE A 15 4.84 -35.57 -37.97
C ILE A 15 5.47 -34.24 -37.61
N ASN A 16 4.75 -33.16 -37.82
CA ASN A 16 5.08 -31.88 -37.20
C ASN A 16 4.93 -32.03 -35.68
N LEU A 17 6.00 -32.41 -35.03
CA LEU A 17 6.18 -32.19 -33.61
C LEU A 17 6.30 -30.68 -33.44
N GLY A 18 5.15 -30.03 -33.17
CA GLY A 18 5.12 -28.68 -32.65
C GLY A 18 5.96 -28.67 -31.37
N ALA A 19 7.24 -28.32 -31.49
CA ALA A 19 8.03 -27.97 -30.33
C ALA A 19 7.29 -26.83 -29.64
N CYS A 20 6.78 -27.09 -28.46
CA CYS A 20 6.29 -26.06 -27.55
C CYS A 20 7.52 -25.18 -27.24
N GLN A 21 7.72 -24.12 -28.03
CA GLN A 21 8.66 -23.08 -27.69
C GLN A 21 8.20 -22.55 -26.33
N LYS A 22 8.98 -22.84 -25.27
CA LYS A 22 8.88 -22.06 -24.04
C LYS A 22 9.02 -20.61 -24.48
N GLN A 23 7.93 -19.87 -24.37
CA GLN A 23 7.96 -18.44 -24.58
C GLN A 23 8.83 -17.88 -23.45
N ASP A 24 10.06 -17.50 -23.76
CA ASP A 24 10.90 -16.74 -22.85
C ASP A 24 10.18 -15.40 -22.60
N ILE A 25 9.49 -15.34 -21.48
CA ILE A 25 8.81 -14.13 -21.01
C ILE A 25 9.91 -13.22 -20.49
N ASN A 26 10.40 -12.36 -21.36
CA ASN A 26 11.37 -11.33 -20.98
C ASN A 26 10.68 -10.25 -20.16
N LEU A 27 10.96 -10.22 -18.84
CA LEU A 27 10.48 -9.25 -17.88
C LEU A 27 11.55 -8.17 -17.62
N GLU A 28 12.15 -7.63 -18.66
CA GLU A 28 13.08 -6.51 -18.51
C GLU A 28 12.33 -5.30 -17.90
N PRO A 29 12.83 -4.73 -16.80
CA PRO A 29 12.19 -3.59 -16.17
C PRO A 29 12.20 -2.38 -17.10
N ASN A 30 11.06 -1.70 -17.19
CA ASN A 30 10.90 -0.43 -17.87
C ASN A 30 10.73 0.68 -16.84
N ILE A 31 11.86 1.15 -16.31
CA ILE A 31 11.91 2.14 -15.22
C ILE A 31 11.65 3.53 -15.77
N ILE A 32 10.53 4.13 -15.36
CA ILE A 32 10.19 5.52 -15.65
C ILE A 32 10.41 6.34 -14.37
N LYS A 33 11.14 7.45 -14.49
CA LYS A 33 11.38 8.38 -13.38
C LYS A 33 10.19 9.31 -13.20
N ASP A 34 9.22 8.87 -12.45
CA ASP A 34 8.03 9.63 -12.05
C ASP A 34 7.62 9.27 -10.62
N GLN A 35 6.36 9.52 -10.24
CA GLN A 35 5.85 9.25 -8.89
C GLN A 35 5.19 7.89 -8.74
N TYR A 36 5.09 7.07 -9.81
CA TYR A 36 4.51 5.74 -9.72
C TYR A 36 5.48 4.76 -9.08
N ARG A 37 5.03 4.09 -8.01
CA ARG A 37 5.80 3.16 -7.17
C ARG A 37 4.94 1.98 -6.74
N THR A 38 5.60 0.91 -6.31
CA THR A 38 5.02 -0.13 -5.46
C THR A 38 5.50 0.12 -4.04
N TYR A 39 4.59 0.57 -3.18
CA TYR A 39 4.91 0.88 -1.79
C TYR A 39 4.81 -0.34 -0.88
N TYR A 40 5.67 -0.36 0.13
CA TYR A 40 5.68 -1.36 1.19
C TYR A 40 5.56 -0.64 2.53
N GLU A 41 4.46 -0.87 3.24
CA GLU A 41 4.16 -0.27 4.55
C GLU A 41 4.89 -1.04 5.64
N ILE A 42 5.61 -0.34 6.52
CA ILE A 42 6.44 -0.92 7.58
C ILE A 42 6.10 -0.31 8.93
N PHE A 43 5.75 -1.17 9.90
CA PHE A 43 5.83 -0.85 11.32
C PHE A 43 7.24 -1.18 11.81
N VAL A 44 8.07 -0.15 12.03
CA VAL A 44 9.51 -0.31 12.34
C VAL A 44 9.71 -1.20 13.56
N GLY A 45 8.93 -0.97 14.64
CA GLY A 45 9.06 -1.70 15.91
C GLY A 45 8.84 -3.21 15.84
N ALA A 46 8.19 -3.72 14.76
CA ALA A 46 7.93 -5.14 14.59
C ALA A 46 8.56 -5.71 13.30
N PHE A 47 9.41 -4.96 12.60
CA PHE A 47 9.94 -5.41 11.31
C PHE A 47 11.24 -6.20 11.44
N SER A 48 12.30 -5.63 12.02
CA SER A 48 13.60 -6.32 12.19
C SER A 48 14.42 -5.66 13.30
N ASP A 49 14.98 -6.48 14.17
CA ASP A 49 15.82 -6.09 15.31
C ASP A 49 17.31 -6.09 14.90
N GLY A 50 17.90 -4.91 14.81
CA GLY A 50 19.30 -4.75 14.42
C GLY A 50 20.28 -4.63 15.59
N ASN A 51 19.80 -4.35 16.80
CA ASN A 51 20.62 -4.13 18.01
C ASN A 51 20.54 -5.31 19.00
N GLY A 52 19.52 -6.19 18.87
CA GLY A 52 19.38 -7.42 19.64
C GLY A 52 18.54 -7.28 20.92
N ASP A 53 17.78 -6.19 21.10
CA ASP A 53 16.93 -5.93 22.26
C ASP A 53 15.50 -6.51 22.14
N GLY A 54 15.13 -6.90 20.94
CA GLY A 54 13.83 -7.48 20.60
C GLY A 54 12.83 -6.50 20.00
N LEU A 55 13.17 -5.22 19.90
CA LEU A 55 12.38 -4.22 19.16
C LEU A 55 12.97 -4.04 17.76
N GLY A 56 12.11 -3.81 16.80
CA GLY A 56 12.56 -3.42 15.47
C GLY A 56 13.12 -2.00 15.47
N ASP A 57 14.17 -1.77 14.69
CA ASP A 57 14.89 -0.51 14.64
C ASP A 57 15.42 -0.18 13.23
N PHE A 58 15.99 1.02 13.04
CA PHE A 58 16.54 1.44 11.75
C PHE A 58 17.78 0.65 11.32
N LYS A 59 18.55 0.06 12.26
CA LYS A 59 19.66 -0.86 11.92
C LYS A 59 19.13 -2.15 11.35
N GLY A 60 18.07 -2.70 11.95
CA GLY A 60 17.37 -3.88 11.46
C GLY A 60 16.75 -3.61 10.08
N LEU A 61 16.06 -2.49 9.92
CA LEU A 61 15.48 -2.10 8.64
C LEU A 61 16.56 -1.93 7.56
N TYR A 62 17.68 -1.26 7.88
CA TYR A 62 18.84 -1.15 6.99
C TYR A 62 19.36 -2.54 6.54
N ASN A 63 19.47 -3.48 7.48
CA ASN A 63 19.94 -4.84 7.19
C ASN A 63 18.96 -5.64 6.29
N ARG A 64 17.70 -5.21 6.17
CA ARG A 64 16.66 -5.85 5.34
C ARG A 64 16.44 -5.16 3.99
N LEU A 65 17.18 -4.12 3.66
CA LEU A 65 17.06 -3.45 2.36
C LEU A 65 17.27 -4.39 1.18
N ASP A 66 18.19 -5.37 1.27
CA ASP A 66 18.42 -6.36 0.22
C ASP A 66 17.22 -7.31 0.01
N TYR A 67 16.36 -7.48 1.00
CA TYR A 67 15.11 -8.21 0.84
C TYR A 67 14.05 -7.38 0.11
N LEU A 68 13.98 -6.08 0.41
CA LEU A 68 13.01 -5.16 -0.15
C LEU A 68 13.37 -4.78 -1.59
N ASN A 69 14.61 -4.34 -1.80
CA ASN A 69 15.18 -3.98 -3.10
C ASN A 69 16.72 -4.01 -3.00
N ASP A 70 17.37 -4.89 -3.74
CA ASP A 70 18.84 -5.05 -3.73
C ASP A 70 19.57 -4.04 -4.64
N GLY A 71 18.85 -3.12 -5.27
CA GLY A 71 19.37 -2.12 -6.20
C GLY A 71 19.68 -2.67 -7.60
N ASN A 72 19.36 -3.93 -7.88
CA ASN A 72 19.59 -4.58 -9.17
C ASN A 72 18.28 -5.07 -9.81
N PRO A 73 17.63 -4.26 -10.64
CA PRO A 73 16.31 -4.58 -11.20
C PRO A 73 16.30 -5.84 -12.09
N ASN A 74 17.48 -6.28 -12.60
CA ASN A 74 17.57 -7.39 -13.55
C ASN A 74 17.80 -8.75 -12.89
N LYS A 75 18.41 -8.80 -11.70
CA LYS A 75 18.80 -10.05 -11.03
C LYS A 75 17.99 -10.37 -9.77
N GLY A 76 17.00 -9.56 -9.45
CA GLY A 76 16.31 -9.51 -8.18
C GLY A 76 16.01 -10.87 -7.54
N LYS A 77 16.58 -11.07 -6.36
CA LYS A 77 16.10 -12.05 -5.37
C LYS A 77 15.26 -11.38 -4.28
N ASP A 78 15.13 -10.09 -4.39
CA ASP A 78 14.38 -9.15 -3.57
C ASP A 78 12.89 -9.15 -3.94
N LEU A 79 12.09 -8.37 -3.23
CA LEU A 79 10.71 -8.08 -3.62
C LEU A 79 10.64 -7.20 -4.87
N GLY A 80 11.59 -6.26 -5.02
CA GLY A 80 11.62 -5.30 -6.12
C GLY A 80 10.70 -4.10 -5.92
N ILE A 81 10.36 -3.76 -4.66
CA ILE A 81 9.59 -2.55 -4.32
C ILE A 81 10.46 -1.30 -4.54
N ASP A 82 9.84 -0.19 -4.85
CA ASP A 82 10.51 1.09 -5.08
C ASP A 82 9.89 2.25 -4.28
N GLY A 83 9.00 1.93 -3.34
CA GLY A 83 8.47 2.82 -2.33
C GLY A 83 8.44 2.16 -0.95
N ILE A 84 8.68 2.92 0.10
CA ILE A 84 8.48 2.51 1.51
C ILE A 84 7.61 3.57 2.18
N TRP A 85 6.57 3.13 2.91
CA TRP A 85 5.87 3.94 3.88
C TRP A 85 6.24 3.45 5.28
N LEU A 86 6.86 4.32 6.06
CA LEU A 86 7.13 4.08 7.49
C LEU A 86 5.95 4.60 8.31
N MET A 87 5.31 3.72 9.08
CA MET A 87 4.42 4.14 10.17
C MET A 87 5.16 5.11 11.10
N PRO A 88 4.47 5.82 12.03
CA PRO A 88 5.11 6.91 12.79
C PRO A 88 6.46 6.51 13.41
N ILE A 89 7.46 7.37 13.20
CA ILE A 89 8.86 7.15 13.62
C ILE A 89 9.34 8.18 14.64
N MET A 90 8.53 9.22 14.87
CA MET A 90 8.85 10.34 15.74
C MET A 90 8.74 9.92 17.20
N GLN A 91 9.42 10.66 18.09
CA GLN A 91 9.36 10.39 19.52
C GLN A 91 7.93 10.42 20.03
N ALA A 92 7.52 9.33 20.71
CA ALA A 92 6.17 9.14 21.22
C ALA A 92 6.18 8.31 22.51
N ASN A 93 5.05 8.24 23.20
CA ASN A 93 4.93 7.45 24.42
C ASN A 93 4.36 6.05 24.17
N SER A 94 3.46 5.91 23.19
CA SER A 94 2.84 4.62 22.86
C SER A 94 3.74 3.74 21.99
N TYR A 95 3.46 2.42 21.97
CA TYR A 95 4.14 1.47 21.10
C TYR A 95 3.90 1.78 19.61
N HIS A 96 2.74 2.36 19.27
CA HIS A 96 2.34 2.63 17.89
C HIS A 96 2.81 3.99 17.35
N LYS A 97 3.30 4.87 18.24
CA LYS A 97 3.89 6.19 17.95
C LYS A 97 2.96 7.24 17.32
N TYR A 98 1.64 7.04 17.33
CA TYR A 98 0.69 8.05 16.85
C TYR A 98 0.50 9.23 17.83
N ASP A 99 0.93 9.12 19.08
CA ASP A 99 0.94 10.19 20.08
C ASP A 99 2.29 10.91 20.10
N VAL A 100 2.54 11.75 19.11
CA VAL A 100 3.83 12.41 18.89
C VAL A 100 4.16 13.39 20.01
N MET A 101 5.39 13.30 20.57
CA MET A 101 5.95 14.17 21.60
C MET A 101 6.99 15.16 21.06
N ASP A 102 7.66 14.82 19.95
CA ASP A 102 8.62 15.67 19.26
C ASP A 102 8.64 15.29 17.77
N TYR A 103 8.22 16.24 16.93
CA TYR A 103 8.08 16.03 15.48
C TYR A 103 9.41 15.96 14.72
N CYS A 104 10.49 16.45 15.29
CA CYS A 104 11.79 16.56 14.61
C CYS A 104 12.85 15.60 15.17
N SER A 105 12.43 14.54 15.85
CA SER A 105 13.30 13.51 16.40
C SER A 105 12.86 12.10 15.96
N ILE A 106 13.78 11.14 16.10
CA ILE A 106 13.49 9.72 15.98
C ILE A 106 13.18 9.16 17.37
N ASP A 107 12.18 8.29 17.46
CA ASP A 107 11.89 7.59 18.71
C ASP A 107 13.10 6.75 19.14
N LYS A 108 13.46 6.85 20.43
CA LYS A 108 14.62 6.16 21.01
C LYS A 108 14.59 4.63 20.82
N ASP A 109 13.37 4.05 20.74
CA ASP A 109 13.21 2.62 20.52
C ASP A 109 13.64 2.20 19.10
N TYR A 110 13.63 3.14 18.15
CA TYR A 110 13.99 2.89 16.75
C TYR A 110 15.45 3.27 16.42
N GLY A 111 16.18 3.81 17.39
CA GLY A 111 17.59 4.21 17.25
C GLY A 111 17.80 5.72 17.24
N THR A 112 18.79 6.16 16.49
CA THR A 112 19.18 7.56 16.41
C THR A 112 18.81 8.18 15.07
N MET A 113 18.85 9.52 15.01
CA MET A 113 18.71 10.24 13.73
C MET A 113 19.79 9.83 12.71
N GLU A 114 21.00 9.49 13.19
CA GLU A 114 22.09 8.99 12.33
C GLU A 114 21.75 7.60 11.73
N ASP A 115 21.14 6.71 12.52
CA ASP A 115 20.69 5.40 12.04
C ASP A 115 19.60 5.56 10.96
N PHE A 116 18.67 6.50 11.17
CA PHE A 116 17.67 6.86 10.17
C PHE A 116 18.29 7.45 8.90
N ASP A 117 19.19 8.44 9.03
CA ASP A 117 19.86 9.06 7.89
C ASP A 117 20.65 8.03 7.07
N LYS A 118 21.30 7.07 7.73
CA LYS A 118 22.01 5.96 7.08
C LYS A 118 21.05 5.06 6.28
N PHE A 119 19.91 4.68 6.87
CA PHE A 119 18.88 3.91 6.19
C PHE A 119 18.33 4.68 4.99
N LEU A 120 17.92 5.94 5.18
CA LEU A 120 17.31 6.77 4.14
C LEU A 120 18.26 6.99 2.96
N ASN A 121 19.53 7.30 3.22
CA ASN A 121 20.54 7.47 2.18
C ASN A 121 20.73 6.19 1.36
N GLU A 122 20.75 5.03 2.00
CA GLU A 122 20.91 3.76 1.28
C GLU A 122 19.65 3.39 0.49
N ALA A 123 18.45 3.63 1.04
CA ALA A 123 17.20 3.45 0.33
C ALA A 123 17.14 4.34 -0.93
N ASN A 124 17.48 5.63 -0.79
CA ASN A 124 17.51 6.58 -1.91
C ASN A 124 18.50 6.16 -3.01
N LYS A 125 19.69 5.64 -2.66
CA LYS A 125 20.66 5.10 -3.65
C LYS A 125 20.10 3.94 -4.46
N ARG A 126 19.22 3.14 -3.88
CA ARG A 126 18.52 2.01 -4.53
C ARG A 126 17.30 2.45 -5.33
N GLY A 127 16.97 3.74 -5.35
CA GLY A 127 15.79 4.28 -6.02
C GLY A 127 14.48 4.09 -5.24
N ILE A 128 14.57 3.74 -3.96
CA ILE A 128 13.41 3.60 -3.09
C ILE A 128 12.98 4.97 -2.59
N ASN A 129 11.74 5.35 -2.85
CA ASN A 129 11.13 6.56 -2.31
C ASN A 129 10.56 6.28 -0.90
N VAL A 130 11.15 6.87 0.13
CA VAL A 130 10.71 6.67 1.51
C VAL A 130 9.78 7.81 1.91
N ILE A 131 8.52 7.49 2.20
CA ILE A 131 7.57 8.41 2.84
C ILE A 131 7.39 8.04 4.30
N ILE A 132 7.12 9.03 5.14
CA ILE A 132 6.86 8.84 6.57
C ILE A 132 5.44 9.23 6.94
N ASP A 133 4.92 8.59 7.97
CA ASP A 133 3.63 8.96 8.56
C ASP A 133 3.75 10.31 9.26
N LEU A 134 2.87 11.24 8.95
CA LEU A 134 2.84 12.57 9.54
C LEU A 134 1.52 12.79 10.30
N VAL A 135 1.61 12.75 11.62
CA VAL A 135 0.47 12.83 12.54
C VAL A 135 0.34 14.27 13.03
N ILE A 136 -0.32 15.14 12.28
CA ILE A 136 -0.48 16.56 12.64
C ILE A 136 -1.88 16.95 13.08
N ASN A 137 -2.84 16.00 13.09
CA ASN A 137 -4.17 16.27 13.61
C ASN A 137 -4.16 16.54 15.12
N HIS A 138 -3.31 15.86 15.86
CA HIS A 138 -3.18 15.91 17.32
C HIS A 138 -1.72 15.71 17.74
N THR A 139 -1.43 15.97 19.01
CA THR A 139 -0.14 15.61 19.63
C THR A 139 -0.35 14.61 20.76
N SER A 140 0.73 14.11 21.37
CA SER A 140 0.63 13.51 22.70
C SER A 140 0.23 14.56 23.75
N ASN A 141 -0.50 14.15 24.78
CA ASN A 141 -0.70 14.97 25.97
C ASN A 141 0.62 15.21 26.75
N LEU A 142 1.69 14.50 26.36
CA LEU A 142 3.05 14.70 26.89
C LEU A 142 3.88 15.65 26.03
N HIS A 143 3.36 16.13 24.90
CA HIS A 143 4.04 17.11 24.05
C HIS A 143 4.31 18.41 24.81
N PRO A 144 5.49 19.05 24.67
CA PRO A 144 5.80 20.31 25.36
C PRO A 144 4.74 21.39 25.15
N TRP A 145 4.21 21.55 23.95
CA TRP A 145 3.16 22.54 23.66
C TRP A 145 1.90 22.32 24.49
N PHE A 146 1.45 21.07 24.65
CA PHE A 146 0.25 20.75 25.42
C PHE A 146 0.47 20.93 26.92
N LYS A 147 1.64 20.56 27.44
CA LYS A 147 2.03 20.81 28.84
C LYS A 147 2.03 22.30 29.17
N GLU A 148 2.61 23.12 28.30
CA GLU A 148 2.59 24.57 28.48
C GLU A 148 1.16 25.13 28.40
N ALA A 149 0.33 24.66 27.46
CA ALA A 149 -1.07 25.07 27.36
C ALA A 149 -1.87 24.74 28.62
N THR A 150 -1.74 23.52 29.12
CA THR A 150 -2.47 23.09 30.33
C THR A 150 -1.99 23.79 31.60
N ASN A 151 -0.68 24.00 31.75
CA ASN A 151 -0.13 24.78 32.85
C ASN A 151 -0.64 26.23 32.83
N ALA A 152 -0.62 26.86 31.68
CA ALA A 152 -1.11 28.23 31.50
C ALA A 152 -2.61 28.36 31.88
N ILE A 153 -3.44 27.38 31.49
CA ILE A 153 -4.84 27.35 31.90
C ILE A 153 -4.98 27.24 33.41
N LEU A 154 -4.21 26.36 34.07
CA LEU A 154 -4.27 26.16 35.52
C LEU A 154 -3.75 27.37 36.32
N GLU A 155 -2.83 28.14 35.76
CA GLU A 155 -2.26 29.38 36.31
C GLU A 155 -3.06 30.63 35.90
N ALA A 156 -4.15 30.48 35.14
CA ALA A 156 -4.97 31.55 34.60
C ALA A 156 -4.20 32.52 33.66
N ASP A 157 -3.11 32.06 33.04
CA ASP A 157 -2.38 32.78 31.99
C ASP A 157 -2.97 32.47 30.61
N TYR A 158 -4.18 32.98 30.35
CA TYR A 158 -4.92 32.72 29.09
C TYR A 158 -4.28 33.40 27.85
N ASN A 159 -3.26 34.26 28.03
CA ASN A 159 -2.53 34.90 26.94
C ASN A 159 -1.32 34.10 26.45
N ASN A 160 -0.99 33.01 27.10
CA ASN A 160 0.07 32.12 26.66
C ASN A 160 -0.25 31.57 25.26
N LYS A 161 0.71 31.69 24.34
CA LYS A 161 0.50 31.30 22.94
C LYS A 161 0.04 29.85 22.77
N TYR A 162 0.52 28.94 23.62
CA TYR A 162 0.24 27.52 23.53
C TYR A 162 -1.22 27.16 23.87
N VAL A 163 -1.94 28.00 24.62
CA VAL A 163 -3.37 27.81 24.87
C VAL A 163 -4.14 27.77 23.55
N ASN A 164 -3.74 28.61 22.60
CA ASN A 164 -4.38 28.69 21.29
C ASN A 164 -3.86 27.65 20.27
N TYR A 165 -2.83 26.85 20.64
CA TYR A 165 -2.33 25.77 19.77
C TYR A 165 -3.30 24.60 19.72
N TYR A 166 -4.19 24.48 20.70
CA TYR A 166 -5.14 23.39 20.82
C TYR A 166 -6.58 23.90 20.78
N SER A 167 -7.50 23.01 20.43
CA SER A 167 -8.94 23.27 20.52
C SER A 167 -9.39 23.19 21.98
N ILE A 168 -9.16 24.28 22.75
CA ILE A 168 -9.55 24.40 24.17
C ILE A 168 -10.76 25.32 24.29
N VAL A 169 -11.82 24.84 24.92
CA VAL A 169 -13.12 25.51 25.05
C VAL A 169 -13.62 25.48 26.50
N LYS A 170 -14.64 26.32 26.82
CA LYS A 170 -15.40 26.22 28.06
C LYS A 170 -16.55 25.23 27.91
N GLU A 171 -17.20 24.88 29.03
CA GLU A 171 -18.31 23.93 29.06
C GLU A 171 -19.42 24.27 28.07
N GLU A 172 -19.82 25.55 28.05
CA GLU A 172 -20.91 26.08 27.19
C GLU A 172 -20.56 26.13 25.69
N GLU A 173 -19.29 26.01 25.34
CA GLU A 173 -18.77 26.09 23.97
C GLU A 173 -18.57 24.69 23.33
N LYS A 174 -18.79 23.62 24.10
CA LYS A 174 -18.61 22.26 23.60
C LYS A 174 -19.59 21.90 22.48
N GLU A 175 -19.07 21.36 21.42
CA GLU A 175 -19.84 20.78 20.30
C GLU A 175 -20.25 19.34 20.62
N THR A 176 -21.49 18.95 20.31
CA THR A 176 -22.05 17.63 20.68
C THR A 176 -21.46 16.45 19.89
N ASN A 177 -20.86 16.70 18.75
CA ASN A 177 -20.24 15.69 17.88
C ASN A 177 -18.75 15.47 18.17
N LYS A 178 -18.16 16.20 19.14
CA LYS A 178 -16.76 16.12 19.53
C LYS A 178 -16.60 15.59 20.95
N LYS A 179 -15.42 15.04 21.24
CA LYS A 179 -15.06 14.56 22.57
C LYS A 179 -14.17 15.58 23.27
N TYR A 180 -14.46 15.87 24.52
CA TYR A 180 -13.75 16.85 25.32
C TYR A 180 -13.35 16.30 26.67
N TYR A 181 -12.19 16.72 27.16
CA TYR A 181 -11.64 16.31 28.45
C TYR A 181 -11.25 17.53 29.26
N GLU A 182 -11.61 17.56 30.54
CA GLU A 182 -11.35 18.69 31.41
C GLU A 182 -9.86 18.82 31.78
N ILE A 183 -9.34 20.03 31.79
CA ILE A 183 -8.00 20.37 32.23
C ILE A 183 -8.04 20.58 33.76
N GLY A 184 -7.67 19.54 34.52
CA GLY A 184 -7.77 19.58 35.98
C GLY A 184 -9.20 19.83 36.45
N SER A 185 -9.42 20.92 37.21
CA SER A 185 -10.75 21.42 37.64
C SER A 185 -10.90 22.87 37.22
N SER A 186 -10.44 23.24 36.04
CA SER A 186 -10.38 24.63 35.59
C SER A 186 -11.68 25.12 34.92
N GLY A 187 -12.58 24.20 34.54
CA GLY A 187 -13.74 24.49 33.70
C GLY A 187 -13.38 24.70 32.23
N TYR A 188 -12.14 24.43 31.82
CA TYR A 188 -11.69 24.40 30.44
C TYR A 188 -11.47 22.97 29.98
N TYR A 189 -11.78 22.71 28.71
CA TYR A 189 -11.79 21.38 28.11
C TYR A 189 -11.03 21.40 26.78
N TYR A 190 -10.16 20.43 26.56
CA TYR A 190 -9.52 20.24 25.26
C TYR A 190 -10.24 19.18 24.44
N GLU A 191 -10.26 19.36 23.13
CA GLU A 191 -10.77 18.38 22.16
C GLU A 191 -9.79 17.22 22.04
N GLY A 192 -10.32 15.95 22.01
CA GLY A 192 -9.52 14.74 21.89
C GLY A 192 -10.36 13.60 21.30
N ASN A 193 -10.71 13.69 20.02
CA ASN A 193 -11.67 12.79 19.37
C ASN A 193 -11.21 11.33 19.37
N PHE A 194 -9.91 11.08 19.25
CA PHE A 194 -9.32 9.73 19.25
C PHE A 194 -9.14 9.19 20.68
N SER A 195 -8.54 9.98 21.55
CA SER A 195 -8.18 9.56 22.91
C SER A 195 -7.93 10.76 23.82
N PRO A 196 -8.12 10.63 25.15
CA PRO A 196 -7.74 11.67 26.11
C PRO A 196 -6.23 11.97 26.11
N VAL A 197 -5.40 11.07 25.57
CA VAL A 197 -3.95 11.31 25.48
C VAL A 197 -3.53 11.90 24.13
N MET A 198 -4.48 12.25 23.27
CA MET A 198 -4.25 12.80 21.92
C MET A 198 -5.03 14.10 21.72
N PRO A 199 -4.61 15.22 22.34
CA PRO A 199 -5.26 16.52 22.20
C PRO A 199 -5.14 17.05 20.76
N GLU A 200 -6.27 17.52 20.22
CA GLU A 200 -6.40 18.04 18.85
C GLU A 200 -5.74 19.41 18.71
N LEU A 201 -4.94 19.59 17.65
CA LEU A 201 -4.35 20.88 17.30
C LEU A 201 -5.39 21.82 16.66
N ASN A 202 -5.25 23.11 16.94
CA ASN A 202 -6.08 24.15 16.34
C ASN A 202 -5.48 24.61 14.99
N MET A 203 -5.98 24.04 13.89
CA MET A 203 -5.48 24.36 12.53
C MET A 203 -5.90 25.73 12.02
N ASP A 204 -6.74 26.49 12.73
CA ASP A 204 -7.00 27.89 12.42
C ASP A 204 -5.90 28.82 12.98
N ASN A 205 -5.10 28.33 13.90
CA ASN A 205 -3.99 29.08 14.49
C ASN A 205 -2.82 29.20 13.48
N LYS A 206 -2.38 30.42 13.25
CA LYS A 206 -1.27 30.71 12.32
C LYS A 206 0.07 30.18 12.82
N ASP A 207 0.30 30.23 14.15
CA ASP A 207 1.56 29.78 14.74
C ASP A 207 1.65 28.24 14.63
N VAL A 208 0.55 27.50 14.77
CA VAL A 208 0.49 26.03 14.52
C VAL A 208 0.85 25.74 13.07
N LYS A 209 0.34 26.53 12.11
CA LYS A 209 0.69 26.38 10.70
C LYS A 209 2.18 26.67 10.43
N GLU A 210 2.78 27.63 11.10
CA GLU A 210 4.23 27.88 10.98
C GLU A 210 5.04 26.70 11.55
N GLU A 211 4.66 26.13 12.71
CA GLU A 211 5.31 24.92 13.24
C GLU A 211 5.20 23.74 12.23
N ILE A 212 4.04 23.55 11.61
CA ILE A 212 3.86 22.51 10.58
C ILE A 212 4.78 22.75 9.37
N LYS A 213 4.99 23.98 8.92
CA LYS A 213 5.95 24.29 7.84
C LYS A 213 7.38 23.90 8.21
N GLU A 214 7.79 24.22 9.43
CA GLU A 214 9.15 23.84 9.92
C GLU A 214 9.30 22.31 9.99
N ILE A 215 8.26 21.57 10.42
CA ILE A 215 8.24 20.11 10.42
C ILE A 215 8.37 19.55 9.00
N ILE A 216 7.56 20.05 8.06
CA ILE A 216 7.63 19.69 6.63
C ILE A 216 9.05 19.89 6.09
N LYS A 217 9.60 21.10 6.34
CA LYS A 217 10.94 21.48 5.89
C LYS A 217 12.00 20.56 6.48
N PHE A 218 11.95 20.28 7.76
CA PHE A 218 12.91 19.41 8.45
C PHE A 218 13.02 18.03 7.78
N TRP A 219 11.89 17.36 7.53
CA TRP A 219 11.91 16.02 6.98
C TRP A 219 12.24 15.99 5.48
N LEU A 220 11.75 16.96 4.71
CA LEU A 220 12.07 17.04 3.28
C LEU A 220 13.55 17.39 3.03
N ASP A 221 14.13 18.27 3.84
CA ASP A 221 15.57 18.61 3.78
C ASP A 221 16.47 17.41 4.14
N LYS A 222 15.99 16.48 4.96
CA LYS A 222 16.67 15.21 5.23
C LYS A 222 16.65 14.24 4.05
N GLY A 223 15.79 14.47 3.06
CA GLY A 223 15.67 13.63 1.87
C GLY A 223 14.52 12.62 1.92
N VAL A 224 13.57 12.79 2.85
CA VAL A 224 12.29 12.06 2.84
C VAL A 224 11.55 12.34 1.54
N GLY A 225 10.93 11.31 0.96
CA GLY A 225 10.27 11.36 -0.33
C GLY A 225 8.89 12.02 -0.32
N GLY A 226 8.33 12.22 0.87
CA GLY A 226 7.00 12.77 1.08
C GLY A 226 6.33 12.21 2.34
N PHE A 227 5.00 12.25 2.38
CA PHE A 227 4.25 11.95 3.60
C PHE A 227 3.02 11.08 3.34
N ARG A 228 2.72 10.20 4.29
CA ARG A 228 1.37 9.70 4.52
C ARG A 228 0.75 10.57 5.60
N LEU A 229 -0.42 11.12 5.33
CA LEU A 229 -1.11 12.01 6.26
C LEU A 229 -2.11 11.21 7.08
N ASP A 230 -1.85 11.14 8.38
CA ASP A 230 -2.72 10.50 9.35
C ASP A 230 -4.02 11.27 9.51
N ALA A 231 -5.13 10.54 9.68
CA ALA A 231 -6.44 11.10 10.04
C ALA A 231 -6.86 12.32 9.20
N ALA A 232 -6.56 12.32 7.88
CA ALA A 232 -6.68 13.50 7.01
C ALA A 232 -8.09 14.12 6.95
N LYS A 233 -9.14 13.36 7.26
CA LYS A 233 -10.52 13.87 7.33
C LYS A 233 -10.91 14.49 8.67
N PHE A 234 -10.02 14.40 9.67
CA PHE A 234 -10.33 14.82 11.05
C PHE A 234 -9.73 16.19 11.42
N VAL A 235 -8.90 16.78 10.58
CA VAL A 235 -8.30 18.12 10.81
C VAL A 235 -9.37 19.16 11.13
N TYR A 236 -10.48 19.11 10.42
CA TYR A 236 -11.74 19.74 10.76
C TYR A 236 -12.83 18.68 10.72
N LEU A 237 -13.18 18.12 11.86
CA LEU A 237 -14.06 16.97 11.97
C LEU A 237 -15.30 17.13 11.08
N ASP A 238 -15.47 16.19 10.13
CA ASP A 238 -16.60 16.11 9.18
C ASP A 238 -16.82 17.32 8.24
N ASP A 239 -15.92 18.32 8.24
CA ASP A 239 -15.95 19.43 7.29
C ASP A 239 -15.00 19.17 6.10
N THR A 240 -15.47 18.40 5.13
CA THR A 240 -14.69 18.02 3.94
C THR A 240 -14.12 19.24 3.22
N LYS A 241 -14.89 20.34 3.07
CA LYS A 241 -14.44 21.53 2.38
C LYS A 241 -13.25 22.18 3.08
N ARG A 242 -13.33 22.38 4.40
CA ARG A 242 -12.22 22.96 5.18
C ARG A 242 -11.00 22.03 5.19
N ASN A 243 -11.20 20.71 5.24
CA ASN A 243 -10.13 19.73 5.12
C ASN A 243 -9.41 19.87 3.78
N VAL A 244 -10.13 19.94 2.65
CA VAL A 244 -9.55 20.11 1.32
C VAL A 244 -8.79 21.44 1.20
N GLU A 245 -9.34 22.53 1.73
CA GLU A 245 -8.65 23.85 1.78
C GLU A 245 -7.34 23.76 2.58
N PHE A 246 -7.35 23.09 3.73
CA PHE A 246 -6.15 22.87 4.55
C PHE A 246 -5.10 22.02 3.82
N TRP A 247 -5.50 20.92 3.18
CA TRP A 247 -4.58 20.06 2.45
C TRP A 247 -4.02 20.71 1.18
N ASN A 248 -4.76 21.60 0.52
CA ASN A 248 -4.22 22.42 -0.54
C ASN A 248 -3.12 23.35 -0.02
N TRP A 249 -3.36 24.06 1.09
CA TRP A 249 -2.33 24.85 1.74
C TRP A 249 -1.09 24.02 2.11
N PHE A 250 -1.29 22.85 2.70
CA PHE A 250 -0.21 21.92 3.07
C PHE A 250 0.61 21.53 1.84
N MET A 251 -0.03 21.15 0.75
CA MET A 251 0.64 20.78 -0.50
C MET A 251 1.40 21.94 -1.14
N ASP A 252 0.91 23.16 -1.02
CA ASP A 252 1.62 24.34 -1.50
C ASP A 252 2.92 24.55 -0.71
N GLU A 253 2.92 24.33 0.61
CA GLU A 253 4.14 24.41 1.42
C GLU A 253 5.12 23.27 1.08
N VAL A 254 4.63 22.05 0.93
CA VAL A 254 5.44 20.87 0.52
C VAL A 254 6.11 21.14 -0.84
N ARG A 255 5.37 21.62 -1.84
CA ARG A 255 5.87 21.85 -3.20
C ARG A 255 6.88 22.97 -3.31
N LYS A 256 6.87 23.94 -2.38
CA LYS A 256 7.92 24.98 -2.30
C LYS A 256 9.30 24.39 -2.01
N ILE A 257 9.35 23.28 -1.26
CA ILE A 257 10.58 22.62 -0.84
C ILE A 257 10.93 21.48 -1.81
N LYS A 258 9.97 20.61 -2.10
CA LYS A 258 10.14 19.44 -2.97
C LYS A 258 8.95 19.28 -3.91
N LYS A 259 9.14 19.65 -5.17
CA LYS A 259 8.07 19.66 -6.20
C LYS A 259 7.50 18.27 -6.49
N ASP A 260 8.33 17.25 -6.39
CA ASP A 260 8.02 15.84 -6.66
C ASP A 260 7.76 15.02 -5.39
N ALA A 261 7.52 15.67 -4.24
CA ALA A 261 7.14 14.98 -3.03
C ALA A 261 5.83 14.22 -3.24
N TYR A 262 5.83 12.96 -2.82
CA TYR A 262 4.65 12.10 -2.88
C TYR A 262 3.87 12.19 -1.56
N VAL A 263 2.61 12.60 -1.66
CA VAL A 263 1.74 12.74 -0.49
C VAL A 263 0.46 11.94 -0.70
N VAL A 264 0.10 11.14 0.30
CA VAL A 264 -1.12 10.32 0.31
C VAL A 264 -1.81 10.45 1.67
N GLY A 265 -3.12 10.72 1.66
CA GLY A 265 -3.92 10.92 2.86
C GLY A 265 -4.77 9.70 3.24
N GLU A 266 -4.89 9.48 4.54
CA GLU A 266 -5.89 8.58 5.08
C GLU A 266 -7.24 9.28 5.17
N VAL A 267 -8.09 8.99 4.19
CA VAL A 267 -9.50 9.40 4.18
C VAL A 267 -10.35 8.14 4.19
N TRP A 268 -10.55 7.56 5.36
CA TRP A 268 -11.33 6.34 5.51
C TRP A 268 -12.83 6.64 5.35
N ASN A 269 -13.27 6.59 4.12
CA ASN A 269 -14.65 6.88 3.73
C ASN A 269 -14.97 6.19 2.39
N ALA A 270 -16.22 6.32 1.92
CA ALA A 270 -16.63 5.88 0.59
C ALA A 270 -15.97 6.73 -0.50
N SER A 271 -15.81 6.15 -1.69
CA SER A 271 -15.19 6.78 -2.86
C SER A 271 -15.76 8.15 -3.20
N THR A 272 -17.07 8.35 -3.00
CA THR A 272 -17.75 9.65 -3.22
C THR A 272 -17.29 10.79 -2.31
N VAL A 273 -16.73 10.47 -1.14
CA VAL A 273 -16.11 11.47 -0.24
C VAL A 273 -14.62 11.58 -0.55
N ILE A 274 -13.95 10.45 -0.80
CA ILE A 274 -12.51 10.40 -1.11
C ILE A 274 -12.20 11.25 -2.35
N GLU A 275 -13.08 11.25 -3.37
CA GLU A 275 -12.89 12.02 -4.60
C GLU A 275 -12.71 13.51 -4.36
N GLU A 276 -13.36 14.09 -3.34
CA GLU A 276 -13.23 15.49 -3.01
C GLU A 276 -11.81 15.83 -2.52
N TYR A 277 -11.19 14.93 -1.75
CA TYR A 277 -9.82 15.13 -1.25
C TYR A 277 -8.76 15.04 -2.35
N TYR A 278 -9.04 14.35 -3.46
CA TYR A 278 -8.13 14.29 -4.59
C TYR A 278 -7.89 15.65 -5.27
N GLN A 279 -8.71 16.65 -4.97
CA GLN A 279 -8.41 18.04 -5.37
C GLN A 279 -7.15 18.59 -4.71
N ALA A 280 -6.72 18.03 -3.60
CA ALA A 280 -5.56 18.47 -2.82
C ALA A 280 -4.46 17.41 -2.74
N ILE A 281 -4.78 16.18 -2.36
CA ILE A 281 -3.84 15.08 -2.05
C ILE A 281 -4.31 13.79 -2.71
N ASN A 282 -3.37 12.85 -2.96
CA ASN A 282 -3.79 11.48 -3.27
C ASN A 282 -4.37 10.82 -2.01
N CYS A 283 -5.24 9.83 -2.18
CA CYS A 283 -5.87 9.11 -1.08
C CYS A 283 -5.81 7.60 -1.28
N PHE A 284 -5.90 6.84 -0.19
CA PHE A 284 -6.06 5.39 -0.25
C PHE A 284 -7.46 5.01 -0.74
N ASP A 285 -7.56 3.95 -1.53
CA ASP A 285 -8.84 3.40 -2.01
C ASP A 285 -9.39 2.38 -0.98
N PHE A 286 -10.17 2.90 -0.04
CA PHE A 286 -10.76 2.09 1.04
C PHE A 286 -11.86 1.14 0.55
N ASP A 287 -12.57 1.44 -0.54
CA ASP A 287 -13.59 0.56 -1.11
C ASP A 287 -13.00 -0.75 -1.67
N MET A 288 -11.71 -0.73 -2.04
CA MET A 288 -10.99 -1.93 -2.48
C MET A 288 -10.58 -2.85 -1.33
N SER A 289 -10.37 -2.30 -0.14
CA SER A 289 -9.70 -2.95 0.98
C SER A 289 -10.61 -3.77 1.89
N GLN A 290 -10.01 -4.56 2.79
CA GLN A 290 -10.67 -5.38 3.79
C GLN A 290 -11.45 -6.58 3.23
N ASN A 291 -12.05 -7.36 4.15
CA ASN A 291 -12.87 -8.53 3.80
C ASN A 291 -14.11 -8.18 2.96
N GLY A 292 -14.67 -7.00 3.15
CA GLY A 292 -15.85 -6.49 2.41
C GLY A 292 -15.51 -5.69 1.16
N GLY A 293 -14.23 -5.44 0.88
CA GLY A 293 -13.80 -4.64 -0.25
C GLY A 293 -13.82 -5.40 -1.58
N LYS A 294 -13.73 -4.64 -2.66
CA LYS A 294 -13.85 -5.17 -4.03
C LYS A 294 -12.83 -6.26 -4.34
N ILE A 295 -11.58 -6.13 -3.83
CA ILE A 295 -10.53 -7.14 -4.05
C ILE A 295 -10.93 -8.47 -3.43
N ALA A 296 -11.28 -8.48 -2.15
CA ALA A 296 -11.63 -9.70 -1.42
C ALA A 296 -12.92 -10.32 -1.96
N TYR A 297 -13.92 -9.52 -2.29
CA TYR A 297 -15.17 -9.99 -2.85
C TYR A 297 -14.97 -10.68 -4.21
N THR A 298 -14.17 -10.09 -5.11
CA THR A 298 -13.84 -10.71 -6.41
C THR A 298 -13.04 -11.99 -6.23
N ALA A 299 -11.99 -11.97 -5.39
CA ALA A 299 -11.16 -13.14 -5.14
C ALA A 299 -11.95 -14.31 -4.51
N ASN A 300 -12.95 -14.01 -3.67
CA ASN A 300 -13.81 -15.01 -3.05
C ASN A 300 -15.01 -15.44 -3.94
N GLY A 301 -15.24 -14.75 -5.07
CA GLY A 301 -16.35 -15.04 -5.97
C GLY A 301 -17.70 -14.52 -5.46
N ASN A 302 -17.71 -13.45 -4.69
CA ASN A 302 -18.92 -12.76 -4.23
C ASN A 302 -19.44 -11.75 -5.27
N ILE A 303 -18.54 -11.18 -6.07
CA ILE A 303 -18.84 -10.38 -7.25
C ILE A 303 -18.07 -10.92 -8.45
N SER A 304 -18.54 -10.64 -9.65
CA SER A 304 -17.88 -11.05 -10.89
C SER A 304 -16.60 -10.25 -11.15
N VAL A 305 -15.71 -10.81 -11.99
CA VAL A 305 -14.53 -10.04 -12.45
C VAL A 305 -14.97 -8.84 -13.28
N ASN A 306 -16.09 -8.94 -14.00
CA ASN A 306 -16.62 -7.82 -14.76
C ASN A 306 -17.03 -6.64 -13.87
N GLU A 307 -17.77 -6.89 -12.77
CA GLU A 307 -18.12 -5.87 -11.77
C GLU A 307 -16.87 -5.21 -11.14
N TYR A 308 -15.82 -5.98 -10.91
CA TYR A 308 -14.54 -5.44 -10.43
C TYR A 308 -13.89 -4.50 -11.45
N VAL A 309 -13.88 -4.87 -12.72
CA VAL A 309 -13.33 -4.07 -13.82
C VAL A 309 -14.14 -2.79 -14.04
N GLU A 310 -15.45 -2.87 -13.94
CA GLU A 310 -16.34 -1.71 -14.00
C GLU A 310 -16.04 -0.74 -12.86
N TYR A 311 -15.91 -1.24 -11.63
CA TYR A 311 -15.52 -0.42 -10.48
C TYR A 311 -14.19 0.30 -10.72
N LEU A 312 -13.15 -0.40 -11.18
CA LEU A 312 -11.85 0.22 -11.46
C LEU A 312 -11.97 1.40 -12.44
N ASN A 313 -12.74 1.21 -13.50
CA ASN A 313 -12.95 2.24 -14.53
C ASN A 313 -13.78 3.42 -14.00
N GLU A 314 -14.86 3.16 -13.30
CA GLU A 314 -15.72 4.19 -12.71
C GLU A 314 -14.98 5.01 -11.67
N TYR A 315 -14.29 4.35 -10.72
CA TYR A 315 -13.51 5.03 -9.68
C TYR A 315 -12.43 5.91 -10.29
N ARG A 316 -11.67 5.39 -11.24
CA ARG A 316 -10.66 6.19 -11.95
C ARG A 316 -11.28 7.42 -12.63
N ASN A 317 -12.39 7.25 -13.35
CA ASN A 317 -13.05 8.34 -14.04
C ASN A 317 -13.57 9.43 -13.10
N ILE A 318 -14.07 9.05 -11.92
CA ILE A 318 -14.49 9.98 -10.87
C ILE A 318 -13.28 10.78 -10.37
N ILE A 319 -12.19 10.09 -10.03
CA ILE A 319 -10.99 10.73 -9.51
C ILE A 319 -10.31 11.65 -10.56
N GLU A 320 -10.21 11.21 -11.83
CA GLU A 320 -9.63 12.04 -12.91
C GLU A 320 -10.42 13.33 -13.18
N LYS A 321 -11.73 13.36 -12.91
CA LYS A 321 -12.54 14.60 -12.98
C LYS A 321 -12.14 15.59 -11.90
N SER A 322 -11.85 15.11 -10.69
CA SER A 322 -11.41 15.95 -9.57
C SER A 322 -9.95 16.39 -9.74
N ASN A 323 -9.09 15.48 -10.19
CA ASN A 323 -7.68 15.76 -10.44
C ASN A 323 -7.12 14.86 -11.56
N PRO A 324 -6.87 15.38 -12.76
CA PRO A 324 -6.33 14.58 -13.87
C PRO A 324 -4.90 14.05 -13.64
N ASN A 325 -4.18 14.57 -12.63
CA ASN A 325 -2.84 14.12 -12.25
C ASN A 325 -2.85 13.20 -11.01
N ALA A 326 -4.03 12.81 -10.54
CA ALA A 326 -4.17 11.94 -9.39
C ALA A 326 -3.54 10.56 -9.61
N ILE A 327 -2.94 10.04 -8.56
CA ILE A 327 -2.43 8.67 -8.51
C ILE A 327 -3.33 7.87 -7.56
N LEU A 328 -3.94 6.79 -8.06
CA LEU A 328 -4.75 5.88 -7.27
C LEU A 328 -3.86 5.06 -6.32
N ASN A 329 -4.39 4.64 -5.18
CA ASN A 329 -3.60 3.94 -4.17
C ASN A 329 -4.34 2.70 -3.64
N PRO A 330 -4.41 1.62 -4.46
CA PRO A 330 -5.06 0.39 -4.09
C PRO A 330 -4.25 -0.37 -3.03
N PHE A 331 -4.95 -1.03 -2.10
CA PHE A 331 -4.38 -1.89 -1.08
C PHE A 331 -5.41 -2.91 -0.60
N ILE A 332 -4.97 -3.99 0.06
CA ILE A 332 -5.88 -5.02 0.62
C ILE A 332 -6.08 -4.80 2.12
N SER A 333 -5.00 -4.59 2.85
CA SER A 333 -5.00 -4.35 4.30
C SER A 333 -3.87 -3.44 4.71
N ASN A 334 -3.97 -2.87 5.91
CA ASN A 334 -2.95 -2.04 6.54
C ASN A 334 -2.86 -2.35 8.05
N HIS A 335 -2.10 -1.54 8.77
CA HIS A 335 -1.87 -1.68 10.21
C HIS A 335 -3.13 -1.51 11.09
N ASP A 336 -4.22 -0.92 10.57
CA ASP A 336 -5.51 -0.70 11.26
C ASP A 336 -6.60 -1.69 10.85
N MET A 337 -6.25 -2.67 10.00
CA MET A 337 -7.16 -3.67 9.48
C MET A 337 -6.72 -5.08 9.82
N ASN A 338 -7.65 -6.01 9.80
CA ASN A 338 -7.31 -7.43 9.86
C ASN A 338 -6.48 -7.81 8.64
N ARG A 339 -5.39 -8.54 8.86
CA ARG A 339 -4.48 -8.95 7.77
C ARG A 339 -5.20 -9.84 6.76
N ALA A 340 -4.94 -9.60 5.48
CA ALA A 340 -5.62 -10.23 4.36
C ALA A 340 -5.65 -11.76 4.39
N ALA A 341 -4.57 -12.42 4.81
CA ALA A 341 -4.50 -13.87 4.94
C ALA A 341 -5.39 -14.47 6.05
N GLY A 342 -6.03 -13.63 6.87
CA GLY A 342 -7.04 -14.06 7.82
C GLY A 342 -8.39 -14.38 7.17
N TYR A 343 -8.71 -13.74 6.05
CA TYR A 343 -9.99 -13.91 5.33
C TYR A 343 -9.86 -14.34 3.87
N LEU A 344 -8.65 -14.27 3.29
CA LEU A 344 -8.31 -14.83 1.99
C LEU A 344 -7.45 -16.08 2.19
N LYS A 345 -7.99 -17.24 1.81
CA LYS A 345 -7.31 -18.51 2.04
C LYS A 345 -6.68 -19.04 0.75
N ASP A 346 -5.55 -19.71 0.89
CA ASP A 346 -4.86 -20.45 -0.17
C ASP A 346 -4.68 -19.58 -1.44
N GLU A 347 -5.08 -20.08 -2.60
CA GLU A 347 -4.95 -19.40 -3.88
C GLU A 347 -5.72 -18.07 -3.97
N LYS A 348 -6.72 -17.83 -3.09
CA LYS A 348 -7.46 -16.58 -3.05
C LYS A 348 -6.59 -15.38 -2.68
N MET A 349 -5.56 -15.61 -1.85
CA MET A 349 -4.58 -14.57 -1.52
C MET A 349 -3.73 -14.19 -2.75
N LYS A 350 -3.34 -15.16 -3.58
CA LYS A 350 -2.61 -14.92 -4.84
C LYS A 350 -3.48 -14.15 -5.83
N VAL A 351 -4.74 -14.56 -6.00
CA VAL A 351 -5.70 -13.86 -6.86
C VAL A 351 -5.93 -12.43 -6.41
N ALA A 352 -6.13 -12.22 -5.11
CA ALA A 352 -6.32 -10.88 -4.56
C ALA A 352 -5.10 -9.97 -4.83
N ALA A 353 -3.88 -10.51 -4.67
CA ALA A 353 -2.67 -9.80 -5.04
C ALA A 353 -2.64 -9.44 -6.54
N ASN A 354 -3.02 -10.37 -7.42
CA ASN A 354 -3.10 -10.10 -8.86
C ASN A 354 -4.05 -8.95 -9.18
N LEU A 355 -5.24 -8.93 -8.57
CA LEU A 355 -6.26 -7.93 -8.84
C LEU A 355 -5.74 -6.51 -8.59
N TYR A 356 -5.23 -6.21 -7.38
CA TYR A 356 -4.82 -4.84 -7.08
C TYR A 356 -3.43 -4.46 -7.61
N MET A 357 -2.49 -5.42 -7.66
CA MET A 357 -1.16 -5.15 -8.18
C MET A 357 -1.13 -4.97 -9.70
N LEU A 358 -2.09 -5.51 -10.43
CA LEU A 358 -2.23 -5.29 -11.88
C LEU A 358 -3.14 -4.09 -12.21
N SER A 359 -3.72 -3.42 -11.23
CA SER A 359 -4.48 -2.18 -11.42
C SER A 359 -3.57 -0.94 -11.49
N SER A 360 -4.10 0.20 -11.93
CA SER A 360 -3.34 1.46 -12.02
C SER A 360 -3.11 2.12 -10.66
N GLY A 361 -2.13 3.02 -10.62
CA GLY A 361 -1.76 3.78 -9.42
C GLY A 361 -0.58 3.19 -8.67
N ASN A 362 -0.46 3.49 -7.40
CA ASN A 362 0.58 3.02 -6.48
C ASN A 362 -0.01 2.01 -5.51
N PRO A 363 0.17 0.70 -5.71
CA PRO A 363 -0.28 -0.29 -4.75
C PRO A 363 0.56 -0.23 -3.47
N PHE A 364 -0.10 -0.44 -2.32
CA PHE A 364 0.52 -0.53 -1.01
C PHE A 364 0.42 -1.96 -0.47
N ILE A 365 1.56 -2.53 -0.13
CA ILE A 365 1.70 -3.87 0.46
C ILE A 365 2.01 -3.69 1.94
N TYR A 366 1.17 -4.19 2.84
CA TYR A 366 1.45 -4.18 4.27
C TYR A 366 2.48 -5.28 4.61
N TYR A 367 3.54 -4.96 5.36
CA TYR A 367 4.61 -5.92 5.65
C TYR A 367 4.09 -7.27 6.15
N GLY A 368 4.64 -8.35 5.59
CA GLY A 368 4.21 -9.71 5.87
C GLY A 368 2.99 -10.18 5.06
N GLU A 369 2.34 -9.32 4.29
CA GLU A 369 1.28 -9.70 3.36
C GLU A 369 1.81 -10.68 2.31
N GLU A 370 3.01 -10.42 1.80
CA GLU A 370 3.69 -11.24 0.78
C GLU A 370 4.09 -12.64 1.26
N ILE A 371 4.07 -12.89 2.57
CA ILE A 371 4.25 -14.22 3.15
C ILE A 371 2.97 -14.78 3.77
N GLY A 372 1.86 -14.04 3.66
CA GLY A 372 0.56 -14.45 4.18
C GLY A 372 0.51 -14.45 5.72
N MET A 373 1.13 -13.46 6.37
CA MET A 373 0.98 -13.26 7.81
C MET A 373 -0.48 -12.99 8.15
N LYS A 374 -0.94 -13.61 9.23
CA LYS A 374 -2.28 -13.42 9.77
C LYS A 374 -2.23 -12.52 11.00
N GLY A 375 -3.35 -11.88 11.29
CA GLY A 375 -3.53 -11.03 12.45
C GLY A 375 -4.90 -10.36 12.40
N SER A 376 -5.55 -10.26 13.54
CA SER A 376 -6.88 -9.67 13.66
C SER A 376 -6.96 -8.86 14.94
N ARG A 377 -7.92 -7.95 15.01
CA ARG A 377 -8.12 -7.12 16.20
C ARG A 377 -8.15 -7.95 17.48
N GLY A 378 -7.36 -7.53 18.46
CA GLY A 378 -7.27 -8.17 19.76
C GLY A 378 -8.36 -7.73 20.73
N ILE A 379 -8.32 -8.28 21.94
CA ILE A 379 -9.24 -7.97 23.04
C ILE A 379 -8.56 -7.24 24.22
N SER A 380 -7.23 -7.00 24.13
CA SER A 380 -6.45 -6.23 25.11
C SER A 380 -6.68 -4.73 24.93
N ASP A 381 -6.14 -3.91 25.82
CA ASP A 381 -6.15 -2.43 25.66
C ASP A 381 -5.45 -1.99 24.37
N ASN A 382 -4.40 -2.72 23.96
CA ASN A 382 -3.71 -2.53 22.68
C ASN A 382 -4.35 -3.41 21.59
N THR A 383 -5.61 -3.15 21.25
CA THR A 383 -6.41 -4.01 20.33
C THR A 383 -5.76 -4.23 18.97
N ASP A 384 -4.94 -3.30 18.48
CA ASP A 384 -4.30 -3.37 17.17
C ASP A 384 -2.94 -4.07 17.18
N ALA A 385 -2.37 -4.39 18.36
CA ALA A 385 -1.10 -5.10 18.47
C ALA A 385 -1.10 -6.42 17.68
N ASN A 386 -2.21 -7.16 17.70
CA ASN A 386 -2.38 -8.41 16.94
C ASN A 386 -2.39 -8.24 15.41
N ARG A 387 -2.55 -7.02 14.89
CA ARG A 387 -2.46 -6.69 13.47
C ARG A 387 -1.03 -6.33 13.07
N ARG A 388 -0.19 -5.94 14.06
CA ARG A 388 1.15 -5.38 13.92
C ARG A 388 2.25 -6.32 14.42
N LEU A 389 2.00 -7.66 14.29
CA LEU A 389 2.89 -8.72 14.75
C LEU A 389 4.28 -8.64 14.12
N ALA A 390 5.26 -9.20 14.83
CA ALA A 390 6.64 -9.28 14.38
C ALA A 390 6.76 -10.01 13.04
N MET A 391 7.59 -9.46 12.13
CA MET A 391 7.84 -10.05 10.82
C MET A 391 8.47 -11.43 10.95
N LEU A 392 7.91 -12.41 10.27
CA LEU A 392 8.33 -13.82 10.34
C LEU A 392 9.52 -14.09 9.40
N TRP A 393 10.73 -13.66 9.79
CA TRP A 393 11.94 -13.87 8.99
C TRP A 393 12.36 -15.33 8.90
N GLY A 394 12.27 -16.08 10.00
CA GLY A 394 12.69 -17.49 10.08
C GLY A 394 14.20 -17.67 10.05
N ASP A 395 14.97 -16.65 10.35
CA ASP A 395 16.43 -16.64 10.52
C ASP A 395 16.81 -16.37 11.98
N ARG A 396 17.83 -15.54 12.24
CA ARG A 396 18.32 -15.22 13.59
C ARG A 396 17.80 -13.88 14.12
N ASP A 397 16.89 -13.25 13.38
CA ASP A 397 16.24 -12.01 13.82
C ASP A 397 15.49 -12.25 15.14
N LYS A 398 15.59 -11.31 16.08
CA LYS A 398 15.02 -11.43 17.41
C LYS A 398 13.83 -10.53 17.65
N VAL A 399 13.35 -9.86 16.60
CA VAL A 399 12.18 -8.97 16.70
C VAL A 399 11.01 -9.72 17.31
N LYS A 400 10.32 -9.07 18.25
CA LYS A 400 9.20 -9.60 19.02
C LYS A 400 7.91 -8.90 18.64
N ASP A 401 6.81 -9.57 18.94
CA ASP A 401 5.49 -8.97 18.82
C ASP A 401 5.35 -7.74 19.75
N PRO A 402 4.59 -6.73 19.35
CA PRO A 402 4.33 -5.55 20.17
C PRO A 402 3.69 -5.89 21.51
N GLU A 403 3.88 -5.01 22.49
CA GLU A 403 3.25 -5.13 23.80
C GLU A 403 1.71 -5.19 23.68
N GLY A 404 1.10 -6.07 24.47
CA GLY A 404 -0.35 -6.29 24.44
C GLY A 404 -0.82 -7.30 23.39
N THR A 405 0.10 -7.92 22.64
CA THR A 405 -0.24 -8.98 21.69
C THR A 405 -0.83 -10.19 22.41
N THR A 406 -1.98 -10.66 21.91
CA THR A 406 -2.69 -11.85 22.40
C THR A 406 -2.92 -12.88 21.28
N TYR A 407 -2.33 -12.67 20.12
CA TYR A 407 -2.50 -13.54 18.95
C TYR A 407 -1.83 -14.90 19.15
N ASP A 408 -2.55 -15.98 18.85
CA ASP A 408 -1.98 -17.33 18.87
C ASP A 408 -1.04 -17.53 17.66
N SER A 409 0.25 -17.57 17.92
CA SER A 409 1.28 -17.75 16.89
C SER A 409 1.17 -19.08 16.12
N SER A 410 0.49 -20.11 16.68
CA SER A 410 0.25 -21.37 15.98
C SER A 410 -0.65 -21.20 14.75
N LEU A 411 -1.41 -20.11 14.66
CA LEU A 411 -2.23 -19.76 13.51
C LEU A 411 -1.42 -19.25 12.32
N GLN A 412 -0.12 -18.92 12.50
CA GLN A 412 0.80 -18.52 11.43
C GLN A 412 1.28 -19.72 10.61
N THR A 413 0.39 -20.27 9.79
CA THR A 413 0.61 -21.55 9.07
C THR A 413 1.30 -21.39 7.71
N ASN A 414 1.44 -20.18 7.17
CA ASN A 414 1.95 -19.94 5.82
C ASN A 414 3.49 -19.98 5.74
N GLY A 415 4.16 -19.97 6.89
CA GLY A 415 5.61 -20.06 7.00
C GLY A 415 6.29 -18.69 7.08
N THR A 416 7.61 -18.68 6.93
CA THR A 416 8.47 -17.51 7.11
C THR A 416 9.09 -17.08 5.78
N VAL A 417 9.67 -15.89 5.73
CA VAL A 417 10.46 -15.41 4.56
C VAL A 417 11.46 -16.48 4.13
N LYS A 418 12.31 -16.95 5.05
CA LYS A 418 13.33 -17.97 4.75
C LYS A 418 12.75 -19.28 4.22
N SER A 419 11.61 -19.73 4.73
CA SER A 419 10.98 -20.97 4.26
C SER A 419 10.37 -20.77 2.87
N GLN A 420 9.72 -19.62 2.61
CA GLN A 420 9.06 -19.32 1.36
C GLN A 420 10.04 -19.01 0.21
N LEU A 421 11.18 -18.39 0.49
CA LEU A 421 12.25 -18.22 -0.51
C LEU A 421 12.76 -19.55 -1.11
N ARG A 422 12.61 -20.66 -0.39
CA ARG A 422 13.02 -22.00 -0.83
C ARG A 422 11.95 -22.75 -1.62
N LYS A 423 10.69 -22.32 -1.54
CA LYS A 423 9.56 -22.95 -2.23
C LYS A 423 9.31 -22.25 -3.56
N LYS A 424 9.22 -23.01 -4.66
CA LYS A 424 9.01 -22.48 -6.00
C LYS A 424 7.70 -21.70 -6.14
N ASP A 425 6.62 -22.23 -5.58
CA ASP A 425 5.25 -21.72 -5.75
C ASP A 425 4.72 -21.06 -4.47
N SER A 426 5.62 -20.45 -3.66
CA SER A 426 5.23 -19.72 -2.46
C SER A 426 4.55 -18.39 -2.79
N LEU A 427 3.77 -17.86 -1.84
CA LEU A 427 3.16 -16.55 -1.96
C LEU A 427 4.22 -15.45 -2.15
N LEU A 428 5.35 -15.53 -1.43
CA LEU A 428 6.48 -14.61 -1.60
C LEU A 428 7.01 -14.61 -3.04
N LYS A 429 7.18 -15.79 -3.65
CA LYS A 429 7.61 -15.89 -5.06
C LYS A 429 6.57 -15.32 -6.02
N HIS A 430 5.30 -15.46 -5.66
CA HIS A 430 4.21 -14.87 -6.42
C HIS A 430 4.27 -13.34 -6.40
N TYR A 431 4.45 -12.71 -5.24
CA TYR A 431 4.64 -11.25 -5.13
C TYR A 431 5.90 -10.78 -5.87
N GLN A 432 7.02 -11.47 -5.75
CA GLN A 432 8.24 -11.16 -6.52
C GLN A 432 7.98 -11.15 -8.04
N LYS A 433 7.26 -12.17 -8.55
CA LYS A 433 6.90 -12.25 -9.97
C LYS A 433 5.95 -11.12 -10.36
N LEU A 434 4.97 -10.84 -9.53
CA LEU A 434 3.94 -9.83 -9.76
C LEU A 434 4.51 -8.42 -9.86
N ILE A 435 5.43 -8.06 -8.94
CA ILE A 435 6.13 -6.77 -8.96
C ILE A 435 7.02 -6.66 -10.22
N LYS A 436 7.71 -7.74 -10.61
CA LYS A 436 8.49 -7.76 -11.86
C LYS A 436 7.62 -7.53 -13.10
N VAL A 437 6.45 -8.18 -13.16
CA VAL A 437 5.51 -7.98 -14.26
C VAL A 437 5.04 -6.52 -14.29
N ARG A 438 4.72 -5.94 -13.15
CA ARG A 438 4.32 -4.54 -13.04
C ARG A 438 5.43 -3.60 -13.49
N ASN A 439 6.67 -3.80 -13.04
CA ASN A 439 7.82 -2.96 -13.39
C ASN A 439 8.24 -3.09 -14.87
N ALA A 440 7.93 -4.21 -15.51
CA ALA A 440 8.17 -4.42 -16.93
C ALA A 440 7.09 -3.83 -17.86
N ASN A 441 5.91 -3.49 -17.32
CA ASN A 441 4.75 -3.03 -18.08
C ASN A 441 4.21 -1.73 -17.47
N PRO A 442 4.76 -0.56 -17.88
CA PRO A 442 4.35 0.74 -17.34
C PRO A 442 2.86 1.06 -17.56
N GLU A 443 2.24 0.41 -18.55
CA GLU A 443 0.82 0.52 -18.84
C GLU A 443 -0.04 0.06 -17.64
N ILE A 444 0.44 -0.88 -16.81
CA ILE A 444 -0.28 -1.34 -15.63
C ILE A 444 -0.48 -0.17 -14.65
N ALA A 445 0.59 0.54 -14.33
CA ALA A 445 0.55 1.60 -13.33
C ALA A 445 -0.11 2.89 -13.84
N ARG A 446 0.09 3.22 -15.13
CA ARG A 446 -0.19 4.54 -15.71
C ARG A 446 -1.33 4.54 -16.71
N GLY A 447 -1.67 3.35 -17.22
CA GLY A 447 -2.62 3.20 -18.34
C GLY A 447 -4.06 3.58 -17.97
N LYS A 448 -4.78 4.11 -18.94
CA LYS A 448 -6.24 4.33 -18.86
C LYS A 448 -6.95 3.03 -19.18
N TYR A 449 -8.02 2.76 -18.44
CA TYR A 449 -8.80 1.56 -18.61
C TYR A 449 -9.77 1.67 -19.81
N THR A 450 -9.91 0.58 -20.53
CA THR A 450 -11.05 0.30 -21.40
C THR A 450 -11.59 -1.06 -21.01
N PRO A 451 -12.67 -1.15 -20.22
CA PRO A 451 -13.30 -2.41 -19.85
C PRO A 451 -13.68 -3.24 -21.08
N ILE A 452 -13.51 -4.55 -20.98
CA ILE A 452 -14.03 -5.50 -21.95
C ILE A 452 -15.19 -6.22 -21.26
N ASN A 453 -16.38 -6.18 -21.86
CA ASN A 453 -17.56 -6.77 -21.27
C ASN A 453 -17.58 -8.29 -21.45
N PHE A 454 -17.57 -9.03 -20.35
CA PHE A 454 -17.68 -10.48 -20.25
C PHE A 454 -18.90 -10.87 -19.39
N GLU A 455 -20.07 -10.31 -19.67
CA GLU A 455 -21.28 -10.53 -18.86
C GLU A 455 -21.67 -12.02 -18.70
N ASP A 456 -21.32 -12.86 -19.69
CA ASP A 456 -21.53 -14.30 -19.63
C ASP A 456 -20.49 -15.08 -18.83
N GLN A 457 -19.45 -14.40 -18.29
CA GLN A 457 -18.31 -14.99 -17.59
C GLN A 457 -18.18 -14.43 -16.15
N PHE A 458 -18.66 -15.16 -15.16
CA PHE A 458 -18.61 -14.67 -13.77
C PHE A 458 -17.19 -14.58 -13.22
N TYR A 459 -16.38 -15.61 -13.44
CA TYR A 459 -15.03 -15.75 -12.86
C TYR A 459 -13.90 -15.31 -13.79
N PHE A 460 -14.23 -14.86 -14.99
CA PHE A 460 -13.28 -14.36 -15.98
C PHE A 460 -13.65 -12.95 -16.40
N GLY A 461 -12.65 -12.11 -16.58
CA GLY A 461 -12.83 -10.76 -17.09
C GLY A 461 -11.50 -10.04 -17.26
N GLY A 462 -11.56 -8.84 -17.80
CA GLY A 462 -10.37 -8.06 -18.02
C GLY A 462 -10.63 -6.74 -18.74
N TYR A 463 -9.57 -6.05 -19.04
CA TYR A 463 -9.60 -4.71 -19.62
C TYR A 463 -8.34 -4.43 -20.44
N LEU A 464 -8.45 -3.46 -21.33
CA LEU A 464 -7.29 -2.84 -21.96
C LEU A 464 -6.75 -1.75 -21.05
N SER A 465 -5.44 -1.65 -20.97
CA SER A 465 -4.74 -0.56 -20.29
C SER A 465 -3.82 0.14 -21.27
N THR A 466 -4.08 1.43 -21.53
CA THR A 466 -3.37 2.22 -22.55
C THR A 466 -2.57 3.33 -21.90
N TYR A 467 -1.26 3.34 -22.14
CA TYR A 467 -0.34 4.38 -21.72
C TYR A 467 0.51 4.85 -22.91
N ASN A 468 0.43 6.15 -23.21
CA ASN A 468 0.96 6.71 -24.46
C ASN A 468 0.40 5.91 -25.67
N ASP A 469 1.28 5.46 -26.57
CA ASP A 469 0.91 4.69 -27.76
C ASP A 469 0.90 3.16 -27.53
N SER A 470 1.01 2.71 -26.28
CA SER A 470 1.09 1.30 -25.92
C SER A 470 -0.14 0.83 -25.17
N THR A 471 -0.77 -0.23 -25.68
CA THR A 471 -1.92 -0.88 -25.07
C THR A 471 -1.59 -2.31 -24.74
N ILE A 472 -1.98 -2.76 -23.55
CA ILE A 472 -1.95 -4.16 -23.11
C ILE A 472 -3.35 -4.61 -22.68
N GLY A 473 -3.62 -5.90 -22.79
CA GLY A 473 -4.79 -6.53 -22.18
C GLY A 473 -4.40 -7.20 -20.85
N ILE A 474 -5.21 -7.00 -19.82
CA ILE A 474 -5.04 -7.64 -18.52
C ILE A 474 -6.29 -8.46 -18.25
N PHE A 475 -6.12 -9.77 -18.01
CA PHE A 475 -7.23 -10.69 -17.80
C PHE A 475 -6.99 -11.53 -16.55
N HIS A 476 -8.08 -11.86 -15.86
CA HIS A 476 -8.08 -12.61 -14.62
C HIS A 476 -9.02 -13.82 -14.72
N ASN A 477 -8.56 -14.99 -14.30
CA ASN A 477 -9.36 -16.13 -13.97
C ASN A 477 -9.33 -16.32 -12.43
N THR A 478 -10.45 -16.06 -11.77
CA THR A 478 -10.61 -16.20 -10.33
C THR A 478 -11.20 -17.53 -9.90
N SER A 479 -11.51 -18.42 -10.88
CA SER A 479 -12.09 -19.74 -10.64
C SER A 479 -11.02 -20.81 -10.36
N LYS A 480 -11.50 -21.96 -9.92
CA LYS A 480 -10.71 -23.19 -9.76
C LYS A 480 -10.60 -24.04 -11.03
N GLU A 481 -11.18 -23.59 -12.14
CA GLU A 481 -11.21 -24.30 -13.41
C GLU A 481 -10.35 -23.55 -14.45
N GLU A 482 -9.78 -24.30 -15.41
CA GLU A 482 -9.19 -23.73 -16.62
C GLU A 482 -10.30 -23.08 -17.47
N ILE A 483 -10.04 -21.92 -18.02
CA ILE A 483 -10.95 -21.21 -18.93
C ILE A 483 -10.28 -21.05 -20.28
N THR A 484 -10.99 -21.46 -21.35
CA THR A 484 -10.60 -21.18 -22.73
C THR A 484 -11.64 -20.25 -23.35
N ILE A 485 -11.21 -19.11 -23.85
CA ILE A 485 -12.07 -18.05 -24.36
C ILE A 485 -11.54 -17.49 -25.69
N ASP A 486 -12.44 -17.22 -26.61
CA ASP A 486 -12.17 -16.52 -27.86
C ASP A 486 -12.38 -15.01 -27.65
N LEU A 487 -11.28 -14.28 -27.44
CA LEU A 487 -11.30 -12.85 -27.16
C LEU A 487 -11.90 -12.03 -28.30
N SER A 488 -11.86 -12.52 -29.55
CA SER A 488 -12.41 -11.81 -30.70
C SER A 488 -13.93 -11.61 -30.62
N LYS A 489 -14.63 -12.37 -29.77
CA LYS A 489 -16.06 -12.22 -29.51
C LYS A 489 -16.39 -11.04 -28.58
N TYR A 490 -15.43 -10.53 -27.84
CA TYR A 490 -15.62 -9.53 -26.78
C TYR A 490 -14.89 -8.19 -27.06
N THR A 491 -13.85 -8.22 -27.91
CA THR A 491 -13.11 -7.01 -28.28
C THR A 491 -12.64 -7.08 -29.72
N THR A 492 -12.53 -5.91 -30.36
CA THR A 492 -11.92 -5.77 -31.69
C THR A 492 -10.39 -5.62 -31.61
N TYR A 493 -9.85 -5.42 -30.40
CA TYR A 493 -8.40 -5.33 -30.20
C TYR A 493 -7.76 -6.70 -30.45
N GLN A 494 -6.67 -6.71 -31.24
CA GLN A 494 -5.96 -7.94 -31.60
C GLN A 494 -4.71 -8.08 -30.75
N PHE A 495 -4.60 -9.21 -30.05
CA PHE A 495 -3.43 -9.54 -29.26
C PHE A 495 -2.44 -10.38 -30.07
N GLU A 496 -1.19 -9.97 -30.08
CA GLU A 496 -0.13 -10.66 -30.84
C GLU A 496 0.59 -11.72 -30.00
N LYS A 497 0.71 -11.50 -28.69
CA LYS A 497 1.48 -12.39 -27.80
C LYS A 497 1.06 -12.33 -26.34
N LEU A 498 1.28 -13.42 -25.65
CA LEU A 498 1.30 -13.49 -24.20
C LEU A 498 2.61 -12.84 -23.69
N ARG A 499 2.47 -11.72 -22.98
CA ARG A 499 3.60 -10.98 -22.42
C ARG A 499 4.00 -11.47 -21.04
N SER A 500 3.04 -11.84 -20.22
CA SER A 500 3.27 -12.40 -18.88
C SER A 500 2.06 -13.19 -18.41
N PHE A 501 2.31 -14.15 -17.51
CA PHE A 501 1.25 -14.77 -16.71
C PHE A 501 1.65 -14.81 -15.24
N ILE A 502 0.69 -14.70 -14.33
CA ILE A 502 0.86 -14.72 -12.89
C ILE A 502 -0.07 -15.80 -12.32
N GLY A 503 0.47 -16.96 -12.07
CA GLY A 503 -0.18 -18.18 -11.61
C GLY A 503 0.84 -19.30 -11.52
N GLU A 504 0.40 -20.51 -11.17
CA GLU A 504 1.27 -21.68 -11.03
C GLU A 504 1.63 -22.31 -12.38
N ASN A 505 0.67 -22.36 -13.27
CA ASN A 505 0.81 -22.97 -14.58
C ASN A 505 0.80 -21.93 -15.71
N GLU A 506 1.27 -22.34 -16.91
CA GLU A 506 1.41 -21.47 -18.06
C GLU A 506 0.04 -21.22 -18.72
N ALA A 507 -0.27 -19.95 -19.00
CA ALA A 507 -1.36 -19.58 -19.90
C ALA A 507 -0.92 -19.71 -21.37
N LYS A 508 -1.88 -19.82 -22.29
CA LYS A 508 -1.60 -19.95 -23.72
C LYS A 508 -2.46 -18.98 -24.53
N LEU A 509 -1.84 -18.33 -25.50
CA LEU A 509 -2.54 -17.53 -26.50
C LEU A 509 -2.28 -18.15 -27.88
N ASN A 510 -3.35 -18.54 -28.57
CA ASN A 510 -3.28 -19.07 -29.93
C ASN A 510 -4.23 -18.27 -30.84
N GLY A 511 -3.67 -17.34 -31.61
CA GLY A 511 -4.44 -16.29 -32.24
C GLY A 511 -5.17 -15.43 -31.19
N GLN A 512 -6.51 -15.40 -31.21
CA GLN A 512 -7.30 -14.71 -30.19
C GLN A 512 -7.90 -15.67 -29.15
N ILE A 513 -7.54 -16.95 -29.20
CA ILE A 513 -8.00 -17.94 -28.23
C ILE A 513 -7.03 -17.97 -27.06
N LEU A 514 -7.50 -17.51 -25.92
CA LEU A 514 -6.78 -17.50 -24.64
C LEU A 514 -7.21 -18.71 -23.79
N THR A 515 -6.24 -19.53 -23.39
CA THR A 515 -6.41 -20.53 -22.32
C THR A 515 -5.68 -20.06 -21.09
N ILE A 516 -6.40 -19.91 -19.98
CA ILE A 516 -5.92 -19.39 -18.72
C ILE A 516 -6.23 -20.36 -17.58
N GLU A 517 -5.21 -20.79 -16.92
CA GLU A 517 -5.25 -21.75 -15.80
C GLU A 517 -6.02 -21.19 -14.58
N PRO A 518 -6.44 -22.04 -13.64
CA PRO A 518 -7.09 -21.63 -12.40
C PRO A 518 -6.26 -20.54 -11.65
N TYR A 519 -6.96 -19.59 -11.06
CA TYR A 519 -6.38 -18.56 -10.19
C TYR A 519 -5.20 -17.79 -10.82
N THR A 520 -5.24 -17.60 -12.13
CA THR A 520 -4.17 -17.00 -12.92
C THR A 520 -4.59 -15.67 -13.52
N SER A 521 -3.66 -14.75 -13.64
CA SER A 521 -3.84 -13.51 -14.40
C SER A 521 -2.81 -13.44 -15.52
N VAL A 522 -3.15 -12.78 -16.61
CA VAL A 522 -2.28 -12.65 -17.79
C VAL A 522 -2.19 -11.20 -18.25
N VAL A 523 -1.05 -10.89 -18.86
CA VAL A 523 -0.82 -9.65 -19.60
C VAL A 523 -0.57 -10.03 -21.05
N LEU A 524 -1.38 -9.51 -21.95
CA LEU A 524 -1.30 -9.69 -23.39
C LEU A 524 -0.87 -8.39 -24.08
N LYS A 525 -0.16 -8.53 -25.22
CA LYS A 525 0.20 -7.42 -26.11
C LYS A 525 -0.17 -7.75 -27.53
#